data_5f02e1335936d0a93214b0b58bdeb536
#
_entry.id   5f02e1335936d0a93214b0b58bdeb536
#
_cell.length_a   1.000
_cell.length_b   1.000
_cell.length_c   1.000
_cell.angle_alpha   90.00
_cell.angle_beta   90.00
_cell.angle_gamma   90.00
#
_symmetry.space_group_name_H-M   'P 1'
#
loop_
_entity.id
_entity.type
_entity.pdbx_description
1 polymer ?
#
loop_
_entity_poly.entity_id
_entity_poly.type
_entity_poly.pdbx_seq_one_letter_code
_entity_poly.pdbx_strand_id
1 'polypeptide(L)'
;TAFFIQVSEAQTISFAAAEENRTMMAPSREVYTMDEFRLTLKDTETDNTTDRLWLSASEEATEEYVIGQDLLKMGTPTSGTVAQMWTMKGGKVLCDVETAMNGERATAPLSFYAPKAGQYELAIDQAPEDVTLYLTYNDQVIWVLSFGSYVFDLEKGTTEGYGLRMETNRAPQIATGIDEQTAGTQNRKVMINNTLYIVTAEGAIFDVMGKNIK
;
A
#
# COMPACT_ATOMS: atom_id res chain seq x y z
N THR A 1 11.55 24.33 -4.30
CA THR A 1 10.63 23.17 -4.26
C THR A 1 10.27 22.82 -5.69
N ALA A 2 10.50 21.57 -6.10
CA ALA A 2 10.07 21.06 -7.39
C ALA A 2 8.65 20.49 -7.24
N PHE A 3 7.84 20.61 -8.26
CA PHE A 3 6.52 20.01 -8.31
C PHE A 3 6.25 19.50 -9.73
N PHE A 4 5.38 18.52 -9.83
CA PHE A 4 4.97 17.94 -11.10
C PHE A 4 3.52 18.29 -11.36
N ILE A 5 3.19 18.51 -12.63
CA ILE A 5 1.82 18.77 -13.06
C ILE A 5 1.46 17.71 -14.09
N GLN A 6 0.40 16.98 -13.81
CA GLN A 6 -0.20 16.03 -14.74
C GLN A 6 -1.38 16.71 -15.43
N VAL A 7 -1.44 16.62 -16.75
CA VAL A 7 -2.51 17.18 -17.56
C VAL A 7 -3.10 16.09 -18.45
N SER A 8 -4.42 16.13 -18.66
CA SER A 8 -5.14 15.18 -19.54
C SER A 8 -5.03 15.54 -21.02
N GLU A 9 -4.76 16.81 -21.31
CA GLU A 9 -4.66 17.35 -22.66
C GLU A 9 -3.50 18.36 -22.74
N ALA A 10 -3.03 18.64 -23.97
CA ALA A 10 -2.05 19.68 -24.18
C ALA A 10 -2.65 21.05 -23.83
N GLN A 11 -2.08 21.73 -22.86
CA GLN A 11 -2.52 23.06 -22.42
C GLN A 11 -1.34 23.94 -22.04
N THR A 12 -1.58 25.25 -22.03
CA THR A 12 -0.59 26.21 -21.53
C THR A 12 -0.83 26.45 -20.05
N ILE A 13 0.18 26.23 -19.24
CA ILE A 13 0.15 26.51 -17.81
C ILE A 13 0.91 27.80 -17.56
N SER A 14 0.25 28.81 -16.98
CA SER A 14 0.84 30.08 -16.62
C SER A 14 0.91 30.24 -15.11
N PHE A 15 2.06 30.65 -14.60
CA PHE A 15 2.26 30.96 -13.18
C PHE A 15 2.33 32.47 -13.01
N ALA A 16 1.39 33.05 -12.29
CA ALA A 16 1.48 34.44 -11.90
C ALA A 16 2.50 34.58 -10.76
N ALA A 17 3.39 35.56 -10.87
CA ALA A 17 4.43 35.84 -9.89
C ALA A 17 3.94 36.62 -8.65
N ALA A 18 2.64 36.82 -8.48
CA ALA A 18 2.07 37.57 -7.37
C ALA A 18 2.14 36.76 -6.06
N GLU A 19 2.42 37.45 -4.95
CA GLU A 19 2.55 36.85 -3.62
C GLU A 19 1.29 36.13 -3.13
N GLU A 20 0.14 36.65 -3.53
CA GLU A 20 -1.18 36.09 -3.28
C GLU A 20 -1.40 34.67 -3.92
N ASN A 21 -0.63 34.34 -4.96
CA ASN A 21 -0.67 33.02 -5.61
C ASN A 21 0.31 32.02 -4.98
N ARG A 22 1.01 32.43 -3.92
CA ARG A 22 1.83 31.54 -3.09
C ARG A 22 1.03 30.84 -2.00
N THR A 23 -0.25 31.14 -1.88
CA THR A 23 -1.12 30.29 -1.08
C THR A 23 -1.04 28.89 -1.71
N MET A 24 -0.36 27.98 -1.03
CA MET A 24 -0.55 26.59 -1.33
C MET A 24 -2.07 26.39 -1.27
N MET A 25 -2.69 26.22 -2.43
CA MET A 25 -3.94 25.52 -2.41
C MET A 25 -3.57 24.16 -1.79
N ALA A 26 -3.89 24.00 -0.51
CA ALA A 26 -4.08 22.66 -0.01
C ALA A 26 -4.88 21.97 -1.10
N PRO A 27 -4.44 20.83 -1.61
CA PRO A 27 -5.25 20.10 -2.56
C PRO A 27 -6.64 20.07 -1.94
N SER A 28 -7.64 20.56 -2.67
CA SER A 28 -9.03 20.53 -2.23
C SER A 28 -9.56 19.11 -2.35
N ARG A 29 -8.73 18.15 -2.02
CA ARG A 29 -9.15 16.85 -1.60
C ARG A 29 -9.76 17.13 -0.24
N GLU A 30 -11.08 17.20 -0.14
CA GLU A 30 -11.71 16.85 1.12
C GLU A 30 -10.95 15.62 1.57
N VAL A 31 -10.26 15.74 2.70
CA VAL A 31 -9.55 14.63 3.30
C VAL A 31 -10.64 13.67 3.74
N TYR A 32 -11.15 12.89 2.79
CA TYR A 32 -11.62 11.59 3.16
C TYR A 32 -10.39 10.95 3.77
N THR A 33 -10.40 10.74 5.07
CA THR A 33 -9.40 9.97 5.80
C THR A 33 -9.50 8.53 5.33
N MET A 34 -9.14 8.31 4.09
CA MET A 34 -9.09 6.99 3.52
C MET A 34 -7.70 6.47 3.80
N ASP A 35 -7.72 5.45 4.47
CA ASP A 35 -6.78 4.43 4.80
C ASP A 35 -5.58 4.35 3.83
N GLU A 36 -4.70 5.37 3.87
CA GLU A 36 -3.51 5.44 3.03
C GLU A 36 -2.38 4.63 3.67
N PHE A 37 -1.93 3.61 2.97
CA PHE A 37 -0.67 2.94 3.25
C PHE A 37 0.46 3.61 2.48
N ARG A 38 1.58 3.78 3.14
CA ARG A 38 2.86 4.09 2.50
C ARG A 38 3.79 2.91 2.67
N LEU A 39 4.19 2.30 1.55
CA LEU A 39 5.14 1.22 1.52
C LEU A 39 6.52 1.73 1.09
N THR A 40 7.55 1.09 1.62
CA THR A 40 8.94 1.32 1.25
C THR A 40 9.59 0.03 0.80
N LEU A 41 10.40 0.11 -0.26
CA LEU A 41 11.30 -0.94 -0.70
C LEU A 41 12.72 -0.55 -0.33
N LYS A 42 13.44 -1.45 0.35
CA LYS A 42 14.84 -1.26 0.74
C LYS A 42 15.73 -2.32 0.10
N ASP A 43 16.94 -1.93 -0.23
CA ASP A 43 18.05 -2.85 -0.50
C ASP A 43 18.70 -3.19 0.85
N THR A 44 18.65 -4.46 1.27
CA THR A 44 19.14 -4.88 2.59
C THR A 44 20.65 -4.82 2.70
N GLU A 45 21.38 -4.87 1.58
CA GLU A 45 22.84 -4.76 1.56
C GLU A 45 23.31 -3.34 1.90
N THR A 46 22.59 -2.33 1.42
CA THR A 46 22.93 -0.91 1.61
C THR A 46 22.11 -0.22 2.69
N ASP A 47 21.05 -0.87 3.19
CA ASP A 47 20.02 -0.33 4.09
C ASP A 47 19.36 0.96 3.56
N ASN A 48 19.36 1.15 2.25
CA ASN A 48 18.77 2.32 1.63
C ASN A 48 17.36 2.04 1.14
N THR A 49 16.45 2.95 1.44
CA THR A 49 15.14 2.97 0.77
C THR A 49 15.35 3.34 -0.69
N THR A 50 14.96 2.44 -1.58
CA THR A 50 15.14 2.59 -3.02
C THR A 50 13.89 3.11 -3.71
N ASP A 51 12.70 2.83 -3.14
CA ASP A 51 11.43 3.24 -3.74
C ASP A 51 10.29 3.32 -2.71
N ARG A 52 9.18 3.97 -3.10
CA ARG A 52 7.96 4.11 -2.31
C ARG A 52 6.72 3.91 -3.17
N LEU A 53 5.68 3.37 -2.55
CA LEU A 53 4.35 3.19 -3.13
C LEU A 53 3.29 3.66 -2.13
N TRP A 54 2.31 4.42 -2.60
CA TRP A 54 1.13 4.82 -1.86
C TRP A 54 -0.06 4.00 -2.33
N LEU A 55 -0.84 3.53 -1.39
CA LEU A 55 -1.99 2.67 -1.65
C LEU A 55 -3.15 3.07 -0.74
N SER A 56 -4.28 3.39 -1.34
CA SER A 56 -5.55 3.62 -0.65
C SER A 56 -6.66 2.82 -1.31
N ALA A 57 -7.83 2.77 -0.67
CA ALA A 57 -8.99 2.12 -1.24
C ALA A 57 -10.28 2.89 -0.94
N SER A 58 -11.22 2.83 -1.87
CA SER A 58 -12.50 3.52 -1.78
C SER A 58 -13.60 2.72 -2.49
N GLU A 59 -14.83 2.86 -2.00
CA GLU A 59 -16.03 2.34 -2.70
C GLU A 59 -16.30 3.10 -4.00
N GLU A 60 -15.81 4.33 -4.13
CA GLU A 60 -15.96 5.16 -5.32
C GLU A 60 -14.84 4.98 -6.34
N ALA A 61 -13.74 4.34 -5.94
CA ALA A 61 -12.63 4.06 -6.84
C ALA A 61 -13.05 3.08 -7.94
N THR A 62 -12.47 3.25 -9.11
CA THR A 62 -12.73 2.43 -10.29
C THR A 62 -11.52 1.58 -10.65
N GLU A 63 -11.69 0.61 -11.53
CA GLU A 63 -10.59 -0.17 -12.11
C GLU A 63 -9.77 0.62 -13.16
N GLU A 64 -10.29 1.78 -13.58
CA GLU A 64 -9.62 2.64 -14.54
C GLU A 64 -8.74 3.68 -13.84
N TYR A 65 -7.67 4.10 -14.52
CA TYR A 65 -6.81 5.19 -14.09
C TYR A 65 -7.56 6.52 -14.04
N VAL A 66 -7.50 7.22 -12.91
CA VAL A 66 -8.17 8.50 -12.70
C VAL A 66 -7.16 9.58 -12.32
N ILE A 67 -7.06 10.63 -13.16
CA ILE A 67 -6.21 11.79 -12.88
C ILE A 67 -6.68 12.48 -11.59
N GLY A 68 -5.75 12.72 -10.67
CA GLY A 68 -6.03 13.37 -9.39
C GLY A 68 -6.34 12.40 -8.24
N GLN A 69 -6.62 11.13 -8.56
CA GLN A 69 -6.70 10.04 -7.58
C GLN A 69 -5.45 9.17 -7.65
N ASP A 70 -5.00 8.87 -8.86
CA ASP A 70 -3.86 8.00 -9.12
C ASP A 70 -2.67 8.82 -9.64
N LEU A 71 -1.44 8.44 -9.28
CA LEU A 71 -0.23 9.07 -9.74
C LEU A 71 0.64 8.11 -10.55
N LEU A 72 0.96 8.51 -11.77
CA LEU A 72 1.87 7.78 -12.64
C LEU A 72 3.27 7.67 -12.03
N LYS A 73 3.84 6.48 -12.09
CA LYS A 73 5.25 6.30 -11.77
C LYS A 73 6.11 6.99 -12.82
N MET A 74 7.04 7.80 -12.35
CA MET A 74 7.95 8.51 -13.25
C MET A 74 9.05 7.58 -13.76
N GLY A 75 9.34 7.72 -15.04
CA GLY A 75 10.39 6.95 -15.72
C GLY A 75 9.92 5.53 -16.11
N THR A 76 10.90 4.69 -16.44
CA THR A 76 10.66 3.29 -16.82
C THR A 76 11.02 2.40 -15.64
N PRO A 77 10.04 1.78 -14.97
CA PRO A 77 10.32 0.99 -13.76
C PRO A 77 11.19 -0.25 -14.02
N THR A 78 11.32 -0.67 -15.28
CA THR A 78 12.11 -1.83 -15.71
C THR A 78 13.54 -1.49 -16.10
N SER A 79 13.99 -0.27 -15.81
CA SER A 79 15.36 0.18 -16.08
C SER A 79 15.84 1.08 -14.94
N GLY A 80 17.14 1.07 -14.70
CA GLY A 80 17.73 1.91 -13.67
C GLY A 80 18.78 1.20 -12.84
N THR A 81 19.33 1.93 -11.89
CA THR A 81 20.41 1.47 -11.00
C THR A 81 19.93 1.11 -9.60
N VAL A 82 18.65 1.35 -9.31
CA VAL A 82 18.02 1.08 -8.01
C VAL A 82 16.81 0.16 -8.18
N ALA A 83 16.49 -0.59 -7.17
CA ALA A 83 15.28 -1.40 -7.15
C ALA A 83 14.04 -0.50 -7.12
N GLN A 84 12.99 -0.95 -7.77
CA GLN A 84 11.73 -0.21 -7.90
C GLN A 84 10.54 -1.14 -7.65
N MET A 85 9.43 -0.56 -7.19
CA MET A 85 8.14 -1.22 -7.08
C MET A 85 7.05 -0.36 -7.69
N TRP A 86 6.00 -0.98 -8.18
CA TRP A 86 4.85 -0.29 -8.74
C TRP A 86 3.60 -1.16 -8.72
N THR A 87 2.47 -0.52 -8.88
CA THR A 87 1.20 -1.17 -9.18
C THR A 87 0.72 -0.82 -10.58
N MET A 88 -0.34 -1.48 -11.02
CA MET A 88 -0.97 -1.21 -12.31
C MET A 88 -2.48 -1.05 -12.15
N LYS A 89 -3.05 -0.06 -12.84
CA LYS A 89 -4.48 0.20 -12.91
C LYS A 89 -4.81 0.82 -14.28
N GLY A 90 -5.85 0.33 -14.96
CA GLY A 90 -6.22 0.81 -16.30
C GLY A 90 -5.06 0.77 -17.30
N GLY A 91 -4.16 -0.21 -17.22
CA GLY A 91 -2.98 -0.33 -18.08
C GLY A 91 -1.87 0.71 -17.82
N LYS A 92 -1.95 1.46 -16.73
CA LYS A 92 -0.96 2.46 -16.32
C LYS A 92 -0.09 1.95 -15.17
N VAL A 93 1.18 2.35 -15.17
CA VAL A 93 2.15 2.05 -14.10
C VAL A 93 2.12 3.18 -13.09
N LEU A 94 1.82 2.86 -11.83
CA LEU A 94 1.50 3.82 -10.79
C LEU A 94 2.43 3.70 -9.58
N CYS A 95 2.68 4.83 -8.91
CA CYS A 95 3.35 4.90 -7.62
C CYS A 95 2.42 5.38 -6.49
N ASP A 96 1.22 5.82 -6.84
CA ASP A 96 0.12 6.13 -5.93
C ASP A 96 -1.17 5.67 -6.59
N VAL A 97 -1.95 4.86 -5.88
CA VAL A 97 -3.17 4.26 -6.41
C VAL A 97 -4.27 4.23 -5.37
N GLU A 98 -5.46 4.64 -5.80
CA GLU A 98 -6.70 4.41 -5.08
C GLU A 98 -7.44 3.22 -5.74
N THR A 99 -7.49 2.08 -5.05
CA THR A 99 -8.10 0.85 -5.59
C THR A 99 -9.55 0.69 -5.17
N ALA A 100 -10.34 0.02 -6.00
CA ALA A 100 -11.75 -0.22 -5.71
C ALA A 100 -11.93 -1.20 -4.55
N MET A 101 -12.85 -0.86 -3.64
CA MET A 101 -13.28 -1.76 -2.58
C MET A 101 -14.37 -2.71 -3.07
N ASN A 102 -14.24 -3.97 -2.69
CA ASN A 102 -15.29 -4.97 -2.83
C ASN A 102 -15.71 -5.43 -1.42
N GLY A 103 -16.72 -4.79 -0.86
CA GLY A 103 -17.10 -4.94 0.54
C GLY A 103 -15.98 -4.44 1.47
N GLU A 104 -15.49 -5.32 2.33
CA GLU A 104 -14.43 -5.00 3.30
C GLU A 104 -13.02 -5.24 2.77
N ARG A 105 -12.87 -5.52 1.48
CA ARG A 105 -11.61 -5.92 0.86
C ARG A 105 -11.30 -5.08 -0.36
N ALA A 106 -10.01 -4.77 -0.54
CA ALA A 106 -9.47 -4.22 -1.78
C ALA A 106 -8.16 -4.91 -2.14
N THR A 107 -7.85 -4.99 -3.43
CA THR A 107 -6.64 -5.63 -3.93
C THR A 107 -5.97 -4.76 -5.00
N ALA A 108 -4.63 -4.79 -5.02
CA ALA A 108 -3.84 -4.17 -6.07
C ALA A 108 -2.69 -5.12 -6.46
N PRO A 109 -2.37 -5.27 -7.75
CA PRO A 109 -1.17 -6.00 -8.17
C PRO A 109 0.08 -5.25 -7.70
N LEU A 110 1.16 -5.99 -7.46
CA LEU A 110 2.44 -5.42 -7.08
C LEU A 110 3.54 -6.07 -7.92
N SER A 111 4.38 -5.24 -8.51
CA SER A 111 5.52 -5.68 -9.31
C SER A 111 6.79 -5.02 -8.81
N PHE A 112 7.91 -5.69 -9.03
CA PHE A 112 9.24 -5.22 -8.64
C PHE A 112 10.20 -5.25 -9.81
N TYR A 113 11.19 -4.37 -9.79
CA TYR A 113 12.38 -4.43 -10.60
C TYR A 113 13.61 -4.40 -9.71
N ALA A 114 14.53 -5.31 -9.93
CA ALA A 114 15.83 -5.34 -9.28
C ALA A 114 16.96 -5.16 -10.30
N PRO A 115 17.88 -4.20 -10.13
CA PRO A 115 19.02 -4.01 -11.03
C PRO A 115 20.07 -5.12 -10.89
N LYS A 116 20.07 -5.79 -9.75
CA LYS A 116 20.93 -6.94 -9.41
C LYS A 116 20.11 -7.97 -8.62
N ALA A 117 20.50 -9.23 -8.68
CA ALA A 117 19.98 -10.22 -7.75
C ALA A 117 20.43 -9.87 -6.33
N GLY A 118 19.54 -10.05 -5.37
CA GLY A 118 19.82 -9.71 -3.97
C GLY A 118 18.59 -9.77 -3.09
N GLN A 119 18.80 -9.46 -1.81
CA GLN A 119 17.77 -9.45 -0.82
C GLN A 119 17.21 -8.05 -0.62
N TYR A 120 15.89 -7.95 -0.59
CA TYR A 120 15.15 -6.71 -0.45
C TYR A 120 14.13 -6.82 0.68
N GLU A 121 13.78 -5.69 1.26
CA GLU A 121 12.80 -5.58 2.33
C GLU A 121 11.64 -4.71 1.88
N LEU A 122 10.43 -5.24 1.99
CA LEU A 122 9.18 -4.48 1.85
C LEU A 122 8.63 -4.18 3.24
N ALA A 123 8.44 -2.90 3.55
CA ALA A 123 7.96 -2.45 4.83
C ALA A 123 6.83 -1.43 4.67
N ILE A 124 6.03 -1.25 5.73
CA ILE A 124 5.06 -0.17 5.84
C ILE A 124 5.72 0.97 6.64
N ASP A 125 5.74 2.16 6.05
CA ASP A 125 6.19 3.41 6.69
C ASP A 125 5.01 4.14 7.36
N GLN A 126 3.80 4.02 6.78
CA GLN A 126 2.55 4.58 7.29
C GLN A 126 1.40 3.61 7.02
N ALA A 127 0.55 3.42 8.00
CA ALA A 127 -0.64 2.56 7.91
C ALA A 127 -1.84 3.21 8.62
N PRO A 128 -3.06 2.99 8.13
CA PRO A 128 -4.28 3.30 8.86
C PRO A 128 -4.47 2.33 10.05
N GLU A 129 -5.23 2.77 11.06
CA GLU A 129 -5.43 1.97 12.28
C GLU A 129 -6.36 0.77 12.08
N ASP A 130 -7.36 0.91 11.22
CA ASP A 130 -8.46 -0.06 11.08
C ASP A 130 -8.36 -0.97 9.86
N VAL A 131 -7.18 -1.04 9.22
CA VAL A 131 -6.97 -1.84 8.02
C VAL A 131 -5.75 -2.73 8.18
N THR A 132 -5.90 -3.99 7.78
CA THR A 132 -4.77 -4.92 7.70
C THR A 132 -4.32 -5.05 6.26
N LEU A 133 -3.01 -4.92 6.03
CA LEU A 133 -2.38 -5.10 4.72
C LEU A 133 -1.66 -6.45 4.66
N TYR A 134 -2.01 -7.22 3.66
CA TYR A 134 -1.41 -8.51 3.35
C TYR A 134 -0.58 -8.41 2.07
N LEU A 135 0.57 -9.07 2.07
CA LEU A 135 1.32 -9.39 0.86
C LEU A 135 0.82 -10.73 0.32
N THR A 136 0.52 -10.76 -0.97
CA THR A 136 0.12 -11.99 -1.67
C THR A 136 1.15 -12.35 -2.75
N TYR A 137 1.19 -13.63 -3.10
CA TYR A 137 1.89 -14.13 -4.27
C TYR A 137 1.01 -15.17 -4.96
N ASN A 138 0.72 -14.98 -6.25
CA ASN A 138 -0.27 -15.77 -6.99
C ASN A 138 -1.60 -15.90 -6.22
N ASP A 139 -2.12 -14.76 -5.75
CA ASP A 139 -3.37 -14.58 -4.98
C ASP A 139 -3.40 -15.27 -3.60
N GLN A 140 -2.33 -15.91 -3.19
CA GLN A 140 -2.22 -16.48 -1.86
C GLN A 140 -1.49 -15.55 -0.90
N VAL A 141 -2.04 -15.36 0.30
CA VAL A 141 -1.36 -14.57 1.34
C VAL A 141 -0.08 -15.28 1.76
N ILE A 142 1.03 -14.57 1.64
CA ILE A 142 2.36 -15.05 2.06
C ILE A 142 2.85 -14.33 3.31
N TRP A 143 2.37 -13.10 3.59
CA TRP A 143 2.77 -12.30 4.75
C TRP A 143 1.70 -11.29 5.16
N VAL A 144 1.74 -10.85 6.42
CA VAL A 144 0.91 -9.77 6.95
C VAL A 144 1.80 -8.57 7.21
N LEU A 145 1.84 -7.64 6.24
CA LEU A 145 2.72 -6.47 6.28
C LEU A 145 2.42 -5.54 7.46
N SER A 146 1.15 -5.47 7.90
CA SER A 146 0.77 -4.68 9.08
C SER A 146 1.43 -5.15 10.39
N PHE A 147 2.04 -6.33 10.41
CA PHE A 147 2.73 -6.87 11.58
C PHE A 147 4.25 -6.81 11.50
N GLY A 148 4.78 -6.43 10.36
CA GLY A 148 6.20 -6.26 10.16
C GLY A 148 6.62 -6.37 8.72
N SER A 149 7.85 -5.99 8.44
CA SER A 149 8.44 -6.04 7.12
C SER A 149 8.59 -7.48 6.61
N TYR A 150 8.66 -7.60 5.30
CA TYR A 150 8.90 -8.85 4.61
C TYR A 150 10.21 -8.78 3.83
N VAL A 151 11.15 -9.67 4.15
CA VAL A 151 12.43 -9.78 3.47
C VAL A 151 12.37 -10.93 2.46
N PHE A 152 12.78 -10.67 1.23
CA PHE A 152 12.67 -11.60 0.11
C PHE A 152 13.81 -11.43 -0.90
N ASP A 153 14.07 -12.48 -1.65
CA ASP A 153 15.06 -12.46 -2.71
C ASP A 153 14.42 -12.07 -4.04
N LEU A 154 15.05 -11.16 -4.77
CA LEU A 154 14.71 -10.84 -6.13
C LEU A 154 15.86 -11.19 -7.06
N GLU A 155 15.54 -11.82 -8.18
CA GLU A 155 16.46 -11.96 -9.29
C GLU A 155 16.59 -10.63 -10.05
N LYS A 156 17.69 -10.47 -10.79
CA LYS A 156 17.87 -9.31 -11.67
C LYS A 156 16.75 -9.25 -12.71
N GLY A 157 16.09 -8.11 -12.82
CA GLY A 157 15.00 -7.88 -13.77
C GLY A 157 13.67 -7.63 -13.08
N THR A 158 12.59 -7.85 -13.81
CA THR A 158 11.21 -7.64 -13.33
C THR A 158 10.67 -8.92 -12.71
N THR A 159 10.04 -8.77 -11.55
CA THR A 159 9.32 -9.85 -10.85
C THR A 159 7.87 -9.43 -10.69
N GLU A 160 6.96 -10.30 -11.12
CA GLU A 160 5.51 -10.15 -11.07
C GLU A 160 4.87 -11.27 -10.23
N GLY A 161 3.55 -11.24 -10.11
CA GLY A 161 2.78 -12.23 -9.35
C GLY A 161 2.56 -11.86 -7.89
N TYR A 162 3.20 -10.80 -7.40
CA TYR A 162 2.87 -10.24 -6.09
C TYR A 162 1.61 -9.39 -6.15
N GLY A 163 0.98 -9.23 -5.00
CA GLY A 163 -0.16 -8.35 -4.82
C GLY A 163 -0.26 -7.84 -3.40
N LEU A 164 -1.03 -6.79 -3.24
CA LEU A 164 -1.40 -6.19 -1.96
C LEU A 164 -2.89 -6.42 -1.74
N ARG A 165 -3.27 -6.88 -0.56
CA ARG A 165 -4.66 -7.06 -0.17
C ARG A 165 -4.91 -6.31 1.13
N MET A 166 -5.81 -5.33 1.07
CA MET A 166 -6.31 -4.60 2.24
C MET A 166 -7.59 -5.25 2.72
N GLU A 167 -7.75 -5.36 4.03
CA GLU A 167 -9.00 -5.79 4.67
C GLU A 167 -9.31 -4.86 5.84
N THR A 168 -10.52 -4.32 5.87
CA THR A 168 -10.96 -3.52 7.01
C THR A 168 -11.17 -4.39 8.23
N ASN A 169 -10.74 -3.90 9.39
CA ASN A 169 -10.92 -4.58 10.67
C ASN A 169 -12.26 -4.21 11.32
N ARG A 170 -13.11 -3.47 10.63
CA ARG A 170 -14.46 -3.16 11.13
C ARG A 170 -15.23 -4.47 11.25
N ALA A 171 -15.61 -4.81 12.46
CA ALA A 171 -16.61 -5.84 12.66
C ALA A 171 -17.84 -5.47 11.80
N PRO A 172 -18.44 -6.43 11.05
CA PRO A 172 -19.65 -6.14 10.31
C PRO A 172 -20.64 -5.51 11.27
N GLN A 173 -21.13 -4.32 10.94
CA GLN A 173 -22.18 -3.68 11.71
C GLN A 173 -23.44 -4.50 11.51
N ILE A 174 -23.54 -5.58 12.25
CA ILE A 174 -24.84 -6.23 12.45
C ILE A 174 -25.64 -5.18 13.23
N ALA A 175 -26.65 -4.64 12.59
CA ALA A 175 -27.62 -3.75 13.21
C ALA A 175 -28.41 -4.54 14.26
N THR A 176 -27.81 -4.84 15.37
CA THR A 176 -28.44 -5.34 16.58
C THR A 176 -28.27 -4.24 17.61
N GLY A 177 -29.39 -3.63 17.99
CA GLY A 177 -29.42 -2.62 19.05
C GLY A 177 -29.00 -3.19 20.41
N ILE A 178 -27.68 -3.33 20.57
CA ILE A 178 -27.02 -3.61 21.85
C ILE A 178 -25.78 -2.73 21.91
N ASP A 179 -25.69 -1.98 23.00
CA ASP A 179 -24.77 -0.92 23.31
C ASP A 179 -23.29 -1.18 22.97
N GLU A 180 -22.61 -0.09 22.60
CA GLU A 180 -21.16 0.08 22.46
C GLU A 180 -20.37 -0.73 23.49
N GLN A 181 -19.79 -1.83 23.08
CA GLN A 181 -18.58 -2.29 23.74
C GLN A 181 -17.40 -1.60 23.05
N THR A 182 -16.75 -0.71 23.80
CA THR A 182 -15.47 -0.09 23.52
C THR A 182 -14.56 -1.06 22.76
N ALA A 183 -14.10 -0.65 21.60
CA ALA A 183 -13.08 -1.37 20.83
C ALA A 183 -11.79 -1.44 21.66
N GLY A 184 -11.74 -2.41 22.57
CA GLY A 184 -10.53 -2.82 23.24
C GLY A 184 -9.68 -3.60 22.24
N THR A 185 -8.44 -3.29 22.20
CA THR A 185 -7.36 -4.01 21.52
C THR A 185 -7.54 -5.51 21.75
N GLN A 186 -8.11 -6.23 20.80
CA GLN A 186 -8.39 -7.66 20.94
C GLN A 186 -7.37 -8.50 20.17
N ASN A 187 -7.03 -9.65 20.74
CA ASN A 187 -6.25 -10.65 20.05
C ASN A 187 -6.98 -11.14 18.80
N ARG A 188 -6.28 -11.20 17.67
CA ARG A 188 -6.85 -11.60 16.36
C ARG A 188 -6.32 -12.94 15.92
N LYS A 189 -7.15 -13.71 15.23
CA LYS A 189 -6.76 -14.95 14.59
C LYS A 189 -6.53 -14.69 13.11
N VAL A 190 -5.37 -15.11 12.59
CA VAL A 190 -4.98 -14.90 11.20
C VAL A 190 -4.54 -16.23 10.61
N MET A 191 -5.00 -16.55 9.39
CA MET A 191 -4.57 -17.73 8.64
C MET A 191 -3.52 -17.31 7.60
N ILE A 192 -2.31 -17.88 7.69
CA ILE A 192 -1.23 -17.67 6.71
C ILE A 192 -0.77 -19.06 6.25
N ASN A 193 -0.76 -19.30 4.94
CA ASN A 193 -0.35 -20.58 4.35
C ASN A 193 -1.01 -21.79 5.03
N ASN A 194 -2.32 -21.71 5.26
CA ASN A 194 -3.13 -22.72 5.94
C ASN A 194 -2.73 -22.99 7.40
N THR A 195 -1.95 -22.12 8.01
CA THR A 195 -1.54 -22.17 9.41
C THR A 195 -2.21 -21.03 10.18
N LEU A 196 -2.85 -21.36 11.31
CA LEU A 196 -3.51 -20.39 12.17
C LEU A 196 -2.49 -19.74 13.12
N TYR A 197 -2.50 -18.41 13.17
CA TYR A 197 -1.73 -17.62 14.11
C TYR A 197 -2.65 -16.77 14.99
N ILE A 198 -2.18 -16.48 16.19
CA ILE A 198 -2.84 -15.56 17.13
C ILE A 198 -1.96 -14.32 17.25
N VAL A 199 -2.51 -13.18 16.92
CA VAL A 199 -1.82 -11.87 17.06
C VAL A 199 -2.42 -11.17 18.27
N THR A 200 -1.55 -10.81 19.22
CA THR A 200 -1.99 -10.08 20.42
C THR A 200 -2.16 -8.59 20.12
N ALA A 201 -2.82 -7.91 21.03
CA ALA A 201 -2.97 -6.47 21.01
C ALA A 201 -1.64 -5.70 20.97
N GLU A 202 -0.59 -6.28 21.56
CA GLU A 202 0.77 -5.70 21.58
C GLU A 202 1.59 -6.08 20.32
N GLY A 203 0.99 -6.78 19.35
CA GLY A 203 1.67 -7.15 18.10
C GLY A 203 2.53 -8.41 18.17
N ALA A 204 2.52 -9.16 19.27
CA ALA A 204 3.19 -10.46 19.34
C ALA A 204 2.40 -11.51 18.56
N ILE A 205 3.11 -12.38 17.82
CA ILE A 205 2.53 -13.43 16.99
C ILE A 205 2.82 -14.80 17.60
N PHE A 206 1.77 -15.59 17.81
CA PHE A 206 1.86 -16.93 18.35
C PHE A 206 1.29 -17.95 17.37
N ASP A 207 1.89 -19.13 17.27
CA ASP A 207 1.28 -20.26 16.61
C ASP A 207 0.17 -20.89 17.49
N VAL A 208 -0.53 -21.87 16.95
CA VAL A 208 -1.61 -22.59 17.68
C VAL A 208 -1.11 -23.35 18.90
N MET A 209 0.18 -23.58 19.01
CA MET A 209 0.83 -24.23 20.15
C MET A 209 1.26 -23.22 21.22
N GLY A 210 1.01 -21.91 20.99
CA GLY A 210 1.40 -20.83 21.89
C GLY A 210 2.88 -20.45 21.80
N LYS A 211 3.59 -20.89 20.77
CA LYS A 211 4.99 -20.49 20.54
C LYS A 211 5.01 -19.11 19.93
N ASN A 212 5.75 -18.17 20.55
CA ASN A 212 6.00 -16.85 19.99
C ASN A 212 6.91 -16.99 18.75
N ILE A 213 6.48 -16.38 17.64
CA ILE A 213 7.18 -16.41 16.35
C ILE A 213 7.81 -15.05 16.04
N LYS A 214 7.34 -14.01 16.74
CA LYS A 214 7.90 -12.64 16.68
C LYS A 214 7.56 -11.89 17.97
#